data_8ec2e2191e915179247735a6ec60fdce
#
_entry.id   8ec2e2191e915179247735a6ec60fdce
#
_cell.length_a   1.000
_cell.length_b   1.000
_cell.length_c   1.000
_cell.angle_alpha   90.00
_cell.angle_beta   90.00
_cell.angle_gamma   90.00
#
_symmetry.space_group_name_H-M   'P 1'
#
loop_
_entity.id
_entity.type
_entity.pdbx_description
1 polymer ?
#
loop_
_entity_poly.entity_id
_entity_poly.type
_entity_poly.pdbx_seq_one_letter_code
_entity_poly.pdbx_strand_id
1 'polypeptide(L)'
;DIISEKLNGYKVTIDNDTRAMTYGEYLAGCVNSEKNIIFVNVSWGLAIGIIIDGKVYTGKSGFAGEFGHMKIYDNEIICHCGKKGCLETEASGHAMHRRLFELAQEGGSSLLSEKILKGDNVTLDEIIAAVNKEDVLCIDLVEEIGRKLGEQIAGLINVFNPEMVIIGGTVSMTEDYIMQPIKTAIRKYSLNLVNKDSTISISKLKDKAGVVGACLLARTRLFEIY
;
A
#
# COMPACT_ATOMS: atom_id res chain seq x y z
N ASP A 1 -18.04 -12.71 22.49
CA ASP A 1 -17.66 -11.60 21.60
C ASP A 1 -17.95 -10.23 22.21
N ILE A 2 -16.95 -9.68 22.90
CA ILE A 2 -17.05 -8.42 23.69
C ILE A 2 -17.63 -7.27 22.88
N ILE A 3 -17.24 -7.14 21.59
CA ILE A 3 -17.73 -6.05 20.72
C ILE A 3 -19.20 -6.25 20.38
N SER A 4 -19.63 -7.47 20.06
CA SER A 4 -21.03 -7.80 19.76
C SER A 4 -21.92 -7.52 20.97
N GLU A 5 -21.48 -7.88 22.18
CA GLU A 5 -22.20 -7.59 23.42
C GLU A 5 -22.36 -6.08 23.65
N LYS A 6 -21.29 -5.30 23.46
CA LYS A 6 -21.33 -3.82 23.54
C LYS A 6 -22.21 -3.17 22.47
N LEU A 7 -22.42 -3.84 21.35
CA LEU A 7 -23.27 -3.42 20.25
C LEU A 7 -24.66 -4.06 20.29
N ASN A 8 -25.19 -4.39 21.49
CA ASN A 8 -26.53 -4.94 21.67
C ASN A 8 -26.81 -6.22 20.86
N GLY A 9 -25.79 -7.08 20.69
CA GLY A 9 -25.91 -8.36 19.98
C GLY A 9 -25.81 -8.28 18.45
N TYR A 10 -25.50 -7.12 17.89
CA TYR A 10 -25.26 -7.05 16.45
C TYR A 10 -24.10 -7.95 16.03
N LYS A 11 -24.25 -8.61 14.88
CA LYS A 11 -23.19 -9.48 14.31
C LYS A 11 -21.98 -8.65 13.92
N VAL A 12 -20.84 -8.95 14.50
CA VAL A 12 -19.54 -8.33 14.21
C VAL A 12 -18.67 -9.27 13.41
N THR A 13 -18.04 -8.78 12.37
CA THR A 13 -17.05 -9.51 11.56
C THR A 13 -15.73 -8.76 11.59
N ILE A 14 -14.62 -9.51 11.56
CA ILE A 14 -13.26 -8.98 11.50
C ILE A 14 -12.64 -9.43 10.19
N ASP A 15 -11.91 -8.55 9.53
CA ASP A 15 -11.09 -8.88 8.36
C ASP A 15 -9.79 -8.07 8.37
N ASN A 16 -8.86 -8.42 7.49
CA ASN A 16 -7.64 -7.67 7.25
C ASN A 16 -7.97 -6.35 6.53
N ASP A 17 -7.30 -5.27 6.92
CA ASP A 17 -7.51 -3.92 6.39
C ASP A 17 -7.24 -3.82 4.88
N THR A 18 -6.10 -4.32 4.42
CA THR A 18 -5.72 -4.32 2.99
C THR A 18 -6.71 -5.13 2.16
N ARG A 19 -7.22 -6.24 2.70
CA ARG A 19 -8.27 -7.03 2.05
C ARG A 19 -9.58 -6.24 1.94
N ALA A 20 -9.95 -5.53 2.99
CA ALA A 20 -11.12 -4.65 2.96
C ALA A 20 -10.94 -3.55 1.90
N MET A 21 -9.78 -2.85 1.90
CA MET A 21 -9.47 -1.83 0.89
C MET A 21 -9.54 -2.39 -0.53
N THR A 22 -8.98 -3.57 -0.76
CA THR A 22 -9.01 -4.27 -2.05
C THR A 22 -10.44 -4.53 -2.51
N TYR A 23 -11.28 -5.04 -1.62
CA TYR A 23 -12.68 -5.33 -1.93
C TYR A 23 -13.49 -4.06 -2.16
N GLY A 24 -13.19 -2.98 -1.43
CA GLY A 24 -13.77 -1.67 -1.64
C GLY A 24 -13.48 -1.12 -3.03
N GLU A 25 -12.22 -1.12 -3.44
CA GLU A 25 -11.81 -0.67 -4.79
C GLU A 25 -12.39 -1.55 -5.89
N TYR A 26 -12.47 -2.86 -5.65
CA TYR A 26 -13.05 -3.80 -6.60
C TYR A 26 -14.53 -3.53 -6.89
N LEU A 27 -15.34 -3.29 -5.86
CA LEU A 27 -16.79 -3.13 -6.02
C LEU A 27 -17.28 -1.70 -6.19
N ALA A 28 -16.53 -0.71 -5.70
CA ALA A 28 -16.99 0.69 -5.67
C ALA A 28 -15.93 1.71 -6.10
N GLY A 29 -14.72 1.26 -6.44
CA GLY A 29 -13.59 2.11 -6.78
C GLY A 29 -13.37 2.29 -8.28
N CYS A 30 -12.15 2.00 -8.72
CA CYS A 30 -11.69 2.22 -10.10
C CYS A 30 -11.86 1.00 -11.02
N VAL A 31 -12.35 -0.12 -10.51
CA VAL A 31 -12.52 -1.36 -11.28
C VAL A 31 -13.86 -1.36 -12.02
N ASN A 32 -13.86 -1.79 -13.27
CA ASN A 32 -15.08 -1.86 -14.10
C ASN A 32 -15.46 -3.30 -14.42
N SER A 33 -14.61 -4.02 -15.13
CA SER A 33 -14.87 -5.39 -15.61
C SER A 33 -13.73 -6.35 -15.32
N GLU A 34 -12.61 -5.83 -14.82
CA GLU A 34 -11.41 -6.60 -14.53
C GLU A 34 -11.68 -7.59 -13.40
N LYS A 35 -11.19 -8.81 -13.57
CA LYS A 35 -11.39 -9.92 -12.62
C LYS A 35 -10.12 -10.34 -11.89
N ASN A 36 -8.95 -9.94 -12.42
CA ASN A 36 -7.64 -10.29 -11.88
C ASN A 36 -6.91 -9.02 -11.49
N ILE A 37 -6.85 -8.73 -10.19
CA ILE A 37 -6.41 -7.43 -9.67
C ILE A 37 -5.43 -7.62 -8.54
N ILE A 38 -4.42 -6.77 -8.50
CA ILE A 38 -3.55 -6.61 -7.33
C ILE A 38 -3.74 -5.20 -6.80
N PHE A 39 -4.15 -5.08 -5.54
CA PHE A 39 -4.18 -3.83 -4.80
C PHE A 39 -2.93 -3.74 -3.93
N VAL A 40 -2.15 -2.69 -4.05
CA VAL A 40 -0.93 -2.45 -3.27
C VAL A 40 -1.24 -1.38 -2.24
N ASN A 41 -1.32 -1.76 -0.97
CA ASN A 41 -1.51 -0.84 0.15
C ASN A 41 -0.16 -0.33 0.65
N VAL A 42 0.16 0.91 0.30
CA VAL A 42 1.36 1.63 0.77
C VAL A 42 0.93 2.65 1.80
N SER A 43 0.90 2.22 3.06
CA SER A 43 0.58 3.06 4.23
C SER A 43 1.77 3.09 5.18
N TRP A 44 1.56 3.10 6.48
CA TRP A 44 2.65 2.93 7.44
C TRP A 44 3.41 1.63 7.20
N GLY A 45 2.69 0.51 6.93
CA GLY A 45 3.24 -0.74 6.43
C GLY A 45 3.04 -0.92 4.92
N LEU A 46 3.33 -2.12 4.44
CA LEU A 46 3.20 -2.53 3.05
C LEU A 46 2.54 -3.91 2.95
N ALA A 47 1.45 -4.00 2.22
CA ALA A 47 0.77 -5.26 1.95
C ALA A 47 0.10 -5.25 0.56
N ILE A 48 -0.32 -6.41 0.06
CA ILE A 48 -1.16 -6.48 -1.13
C ILE A 48 -2.45 -7.23 -0.86
N GLY A 49 -3.50 -6.83 -1.55
CA GLY A 49 -4.71 -7.63 -1.71
C GLY A 49 -4.79 -8.17 -3.12
N ILE A 50 -5.29 -9.38 -3.27
CA ILE A 50 -5.29 -10.12 -4.53
C ILE A 50 -6.72 -10.54 -4.84
N ILE A 51 -7.18 -10.27 -6.07
CA ILE A 51 -8.43 -10.79 -6.62
C ILE A 51 -8.10 -11.64 -7.84
N ILE A 52 -8.61 -12.86 -7.88
CA ILE A 52 -8.47 -13.81 -8.98
C ILE A 52 -9.88 -14.26 -9.39
N ASP A 53 -10.19 -14.17 -10.67
CA ASP A 53 -11.51 -14.52 -11.22
C ASP A 53 -12.68 -13.85 -10.45
N GLY A 54 -12.49 -12.59 -10.06
CA GLY A 54 -13.48 -11.81 -9.33
C GLY A 54 -13.61 -12.15 -7.84
N LYS A 55 -12.75 -13.00 -7.29
CA LYS A 55 -12.80 -13.45 -5.90
C LYS A 55 -11.54 -13.03 -5.15
N VAL A 56 -11.73 -12.56 -3.92
CA VAL A 56 -10.61 -12.24 -3.03
C VAL A 56 -9.83 -13.51 -2.69
N TYR A 57 -8.55 -13.52 -3.00
CA TYR A 57 -7.65 -14.61 -2.68
C TYR A 57 -7.09 -14.43 -1.27
N THR A 58 -7.41 -15.36 -0.38
CA THR A 58 -7.01 -15.29 1.04
C THR A 58 -5.87 -16.25 1.39
N GLY A 59 -5.54 -17.18 0.50
CA GLY A 59 -4.65 -18.30 0.80
C GLY A 59 -5.29 -19.29 1.76
N LYS A 60 -4.53 -20.31 2.17
CA LYS A 60 -5.01 -21.39 3.04
C LYS A 60 -5.49 -20.89 4.41
N SER A 61 -4.78 -19.96 5.01
CA SER A 61 -4.96 -19.53 6.40
C SER A 61 -5.28 -18.04 6.55
N GLY A 62 -5.61 -17.35 5.44
CA GLY A 62 -5.92 -15.93 5.46
C GLY A 62 -4.71 -14.99 5.43
N PHE A 63 -3.51 -15.50 5.13
CA PHE A 63 -2.27 -14.72 5.11
C PHE A 63 -1.74 -14.45 3.69
N ALA A 64 -2.57 -14.55 2.66
CA ALA A 64 -2.15 -14.12 1.33
C ALA A 64 -1.95 -12.60 1.31
N GLY A 65 -0.90 -12.15 0.62
CA GLY A 65 -0.63 -10.73 0.45
C GLY A 65 0.40 -10.11 1.39
N GLU A 66 1.12 -10.90 2.17
CA GLU A 66 2.22 -10.47 3.07
C GLU A 66 3.46 -10.00 2.28
N PHE A 67 3.24 -9.20 1.23
CA PHE A 67 4.23 -8.73 0.27
C PHE A 67 5.34 -7.90 0.93
N GLY A 68 5.01 -7.09 1.91
CA GLY A 68 5.98 -6.29 2.65
C GLY A 68 7.03 -7.12 3.38
N HIS A 69 6.71 -8.40 3.69
CA HIS A 69 7.62 -9.28 4.42
C HIS A 69 8.48 -10.21 3.53
N MET A 70 8.44 -10.01 2.22
CA MET A 70 9.39 -10.65 1.32
C MET A 70 10.80 -10.15 1.61
N LYS A 71 11.77 -11.06 1.79
CA LYS A 71 13.18 -10.69 1.92
C LYS A 71 13.70 -10.27 0.54
N ILE A 72 13.91 -8.99 0.35
CA ILE A 72 14.39 -8.36 -0.90
C ILE A 72 15.79 -7.78 -0.72
N TYR A 73 16.05 -7.21 0.44
CA TYR A 73 17.31 -6.50 0.70
C TYR A 73 18.24 -7.30 1.59
N ASP A 74 19.53 -7.10 1.38
CA ASP A 74 20.58 -7.64 2.24
C ASP A 74 21.10 -6.52 3.14
N ASN A 75 20.24 -6.10 4.08
CA ASN A 75 20.51 -5.06 5.06
C ASN A 75 20.22 -5.55 6.49
N GLU A 76 20.71 -4.79 7.48
CA GLU A 76 20.57 -5.12 8.90
C GLU A 76 19.31 -4.52 9.56
N ILE A 77 18.41 -3.89 8.78
CA ILE A 77 17.20 -3.25 9.30
C ILE A 77 16.21 -4.33 9.74
N ILE A 78 15.85 -4.28 11.01
CA ILE A 78 14.90 -5.22 11.60
C ILE A 78 13.47 -4.77 11.28
N CYS A 79 12.73 -5.63 10.59
CA CYS A 79 11.31 -5.46 10.37
C CYS A 79 10.52 -5.79 11.66
N HIS A 80 9.33 -5.19 11.85
CA HIS A 80 8.47 -5.52 12.98
C HIS A 80 8.07 -7.02 13.05
N CYS A 81 8.16 -7.76 11.93
CA CYS A 81 7.97 -9.21 11.92
C CYS A 81 9.16 -9.99 12.53
N GLY A 82 10.21 -9.31 13.00
CA GLY A 82 11.41 -9.87 13.61
C GLY A 82 12.50 -10.31 12.61
N LYS A 83 12.27 -10.19 11.29
CA LYS A 83 13.25 -10.56 10.26
C LYS A 83 13.96 -9.33 9.71
N LYS A 84 15.08 -9.55 8.99
CA LYS A 84 15.85 -8.49 8.31
C LYS A 84 15.65 -8.55 6.80
N GLY A 85 15.77 -7.40 6.14
CA GLY A 85 15.76 -7.31 4.67
C GLY A 85 14.37 -7.42 4.04
N CYS A 86 13.30 -7.23 4.83
CA CYS A 86 11.94 -7.18 4.30
C CYS A 86 11.75 -5.97 3.39
N LEU A 87 10.96 -6.12 2.33
CA LEU A 87 10.60 -5.02 1.42
C LEU A 87 10.04 -3.80 2.17
N GLU A 88 9.20 -4.03 3.17
CA GLU A 88 8.57 -2.99 3.98
C GLU A 88 9.58 -2.06 4.67
N THR A 89 10.75 -2.59 5.06
CA THR A 89 11.78 -1.76 5.72
C THR A 89 12.39 -0.69 4.81
N GLU A 90 12.16 -0.79 3.50
CA GLU A 90 12.73 0.11 2.49
C GLU A 90 11.67 0.77 1.59
N ALA A 91 10.43 0.27 1.59
CA ALA A 91 9.41 0.69 0.65
C ALA A 91 8.03 0.82 1.31
N SER A 92 7.95 1.56 2.41
CA SER A 92 6.72 1.83 3.17
C SER A 92 6.71 3.24 3.75
N GLY A 93 5.60 3.67 4.32
CA GLY A 93 5.52 4.93 5.08
C GLY A 93 6.46 4.94 6.29
N HIS A 94 6.64 3.81 6.98
CA HIS A 94 7.63 3.69 8.04
C HIS A 94 9.06 3.87 7.53
N ALA A 95 9.40 3.29 6.38
CA ALA A 95 10.70 3.50 5.75
C ALA A 95 10.91 4.98 5.38
N MET A 96 9.90 5.63 4.81
CA MET A 96 9.91 7.05 4.47
C MET A 96 10.15 7.91 5.72
N HIS A 97 9.42 7.63 6.80
CA HIS A 97 9.57 8.33 8.06
C HIS A 97 10.99 8.19 8.62
N ARG A 98 11.51 6.95 8.72
CA ARG A 98 12.87 6.68 9.19
C ARG A 98 13.90 7.44 8.39
N ARG A 99 13.84 7.36 7.06
CA ARG A 99 14.80 8.04 6.17
C ARG A 99 14.73 9.55 6.26
N LEU A 100 13.54 10.13 6.42
CA LEU A 100 13.38 11.57 6.63
C LEU A 100 14.11 12.03 7.89
N PHE A 101 13.99 11.30 9.00
CA PHE A 101 14.67 11.61 10.25
C PHE A 101 16.19 11.51 10.11
N GLU A 102 16.69 10.45 9.47
CA GLU A 102 18.13 10.27 9.21
C GLU A 102 18.68 11.45 8.39
N LEU A 103 18.05 11.79 7.27
CA LEU A 103 18.49 12.87 6.39
C LEU A 103 18.40 14.26 7.06
N ALA A 104 17.37 14.51 7.85
CA ALA A 104 17.26 15.77 8.60
C ALA A 104 18.37 15.92 9.65
N GLN A 105 18.78 14.83 10.31
CA GLN A 105 19.91 14.84 11.25
C GLN A 105 21.26 15.01 10.53
N GLU A 106 21.38 14.58 9.29
CA GLU A 106 22.54 14.77 8.42
C GLU A 106 22.62 16.21 7.82
N GLY A 107 21.64 17.07 8.14
CA GLY A 107 21.58 18.45 7.68
C GLY A 107 20.71 18.67 6.45
N GLY A 108 19.92 17.69 6.03
CA GLY A 108 18.93 17.85 4.97
C GLY A 108 17.86 18.88 5.33
N SER A 109 17.49 19.72 4.38
CA SER A 109 16.50 20.78 4.56
C SER A 109 15.11 20.31 4.12
N SER A 110 14.14 20.37 5.03
CA SER A 110 12.72 20.05 4.81
C SER A 110 11.86 21.03 5.60
N LEU A 111 10.62 21.21 5.19
CA LEU A 111 9.58 21.93 5.97
C LEU A 111 9.37 21.32 7.36
N LEU A 112 9.77 20.06 7.55
CA LEU A 112 9.65 19.31 8.79
C LEU A 112 10.92 19.29 9.65
N SER A 113 12.06 19.84 9.13
CA SER A 113 13.36 19.77 9.81
C SER A 113 13.33 20.38 11.21
N GLU A 114 12.69 21.54 11.40
CA GLU A 114 12.60 22.19 12.72
C GLU A 114 11.87 21.32 13.74
N LYS A 115 10.77 20.68 13.33
CA LYS A 115 9.98 19.78 14.15
C LYS A 115 10.78 18.53 14.53
N ILE A 116 11.49 17.94 13.56
CA ILE A 116 12.34 16.76 13.75
C ILE A 116 13.48 17.05 14.72
N LEU A 117 14.19 18.17 14.54
CA LEU A 117 15.33 18.55 15.36
C LEU A 117 14.94 18.90 16.82
N LYS A 118 13.69 19.34 17.03
CA LYS A 118 13.11 19.54 18.37
C LYS A 118 12.74 18.23 19.07
N GLY A 119 12.74 17.10 18.35
CA GLY A 119 12.32 15.81 18.87
C GLY A 119 10.80 15.61 18.89
N ASP A 120 10.06 16.45 18.18
CA ASP A 120 8.60 16.34 18.08
C ASP A 120 8.23 15.18 17.13
N ASN A 121 7.07 14.57 17.40
CA ASN A 121 6.55 13.50 16.55
C ASN A 121 6.09 14.07 15.20
N VAL A 122 6.52 13.42 14.10
CA VAL A 122 6.09 13.71 12.74
C VAL A 122 5.23 12.54 12.26
N THR A 123 4.02 12.81 11.81
CA THR A 123 3.09 11.80 11.30
C THR A 123 3.32 11.57 9.80
N LEU A 124 2.87 10.42 9.29
CA LEU A 124 2.92 10.14 7.85
C LEU A 124 2.10 11.16 7.05
N ASP A 125 0.96 11.58 7.58
CA ASP A 125 0.11 12.61 6.92
C ASP A 125 0.82 13.95 6.79
N GLU A 126 1.65 14.34 7.77
CA GLU A 126 2.47 15.55 7.67
C GLU A 126 3.56 15.42 6.61
N ILE A 127 4.16 14.23 6.46
CA ILE A 127 5.14 13.97 5.40
C ILE A 127 4.46 14.06 4.03
N ILE A 128 3.27 13.44 3.86
CA ILE A 128 2.48 13.53 2.62
C ILE A 128 2.09 15.00 2.33
N ALA A 129 1.69 15.74 3.36
CA ALA A 129 1.38 17.17 3.21
C ALA A 129 2.61 18.00 2.81
N ALA A 130 3.81 17.65 3.27
CA ALA A 130 5.06 18.28 2.85
C ALA A 130 5.37 18.00 1.37
N VAL A 131 5.23 16.74 0.93
CA VAL A 131 5.36 16.37 -0.51
C VAL A 131 4.43 17.22 -1.37
N ASN A 132 3.16 17.32 -0.97
CA ASN A 132 2.13 18.08 -1.71
C ASN A 132 2.35 19.61 -1.63
N LYS A 133 3.26 20.07 -0.78
CA LYS A 133 3.77 21.46 -0.71
C LYS A 133 5.13 21.63 -1.40
N GLU A 134 5.51 20.66 -2.23
CA GLU A 134 6.76 20.69 -3.02
C GLU A 134 8.03 20.68 -2.15
N ASP A 135 8.00 20.05 -0.99
CA ASP A 135 9.20 19.80 -0.18
C ASP A 135 10.12 18.81 -0.91
N VAL A 136 11.26 19.29 -1.37
CA VAL A 136 12.18 18.53 -2.22
C VAL A 136 12.68 17.26 -1.54
N LEU A 137 13.05 17.35 -0.26
CA LEU A 137 13.53 16.18 0.48
C LEU A 137 12.45 15.08 0.61
N CYS A 138 11.21 15.50 0.86
CA CYS A 138 10.08 14.56 0.94
C CYS A 138 9.71 13.99 -0.44
N ILE A 139 9.82 14.77 -1.51
CA ILE A 139 9.63 14.31 -2.90
C ILE A 139 10.67 13.23 -3.24
N ASP A 140 11.96 13.49 -3.00
CA ASP A 140 13.03 12.53 -3.27
C ASP A 140 12.80 11.20 -2.56
N LEU A 141 12.31 11.23 -1.31
CA LEU A 141 11.96 10.03 -0.55
C LEU A 141 10.79 9.26 -1.17
N VAL A 142 9.75 9.95 -1.62
CA VAL A 142 8.62 9.29 -2.32
C VAL A 142 9.07 8.67 -3.64
N GLU A 143 9.90 9.35 -4.41
CA GLU A 143 10.46 8.83 -5.65
C GLU A 143 11.31 7.58 -5.41
N GLU A 144 12.17 7.59 -4.38
CA GLU A 144 12.98 6.42 -4.00
C GLU A 144 12.09 5.22 -3.65
N ILE A 145 11.07 5.44 -2.81
CA ILE A 145 10.10 4.39 -2.43
C ILE A 145 9.33 3.91 -3.66
N GLY A 146 8.86 4.82 -4.50
CA GLY A 146 8.13 4.46 -5.72
C GLY A 146 8.95 3.60 -6.67
N ARG A 147 10.24 3.91 -6.84
CA ARG A 147 11.14 3.08 -7.63
C ARG A 147 11.30 1.68 -7.03
N LYS A 148 11.58 1.58 -5.72
CA LYS A 148 11.71 0.29 -5.02
C LYS A 148 10.44 -0.56 -5.12
N LEU A 149 9.28 0.06 -4.95
CA LEU A 149 7.98 -0.60 -5.12
C LEU A 149 7.75 -1.07 -6.55
N GLY A 150 8.01 -0.22 -7.53
CA GLY A 150 7.81 -0.54 -8.93
C GLY A 150 8.65 -1.71 -9.40
N GLU A 151 9.88 -1.86 -8.90
CA GLU A 151 10.75 -3.02 -9.15
C GLU A 151 10.07 -4.32 -8.68
N GLN A 152 9.47 -4.32 -7.49
CA GLN A 152 8.84 -5.52 -6.93
C GLN A 152 7.44 -5.77 -7.53
N ILE A 153 6.69 -4.71 -7.84
CA ILE A 153 5.41 -4.80 -8.54
C ILE A 153 5.60 -5.39 -9.95
N ALA A 154 6.70 -5.08 -10.63
CA ALA A 154 7.04 -5.70 -11.90
C ALA A 154 7.16 -7.23 -11.78
N GLY A 155 7.73 -7.73 -10.68
CA GLY A 155 7.74 -9.15 -10.35
C GLY A 155 6.35 -9.74 -10.18
N LEU A 156 5.46 -9.04 -9.47
CA LEU A 156 4.06 -9.47 -9.32
C LEU A 156 3.33 -9.51 -10.67
N ILE A 157 3.54 -8.52 -11.52
CA ILE A 157 2.97 -8.48 -12.88
C ILE A 157 3.44 -9.68 -13.69
N ASN A 158 4.73 -10.02 -13.64
CA ASN A 158 5.29 -11.18 -14.35
C ASN A 158 4.74 -12.53 -13.82
N VAL A 159 4.40 -12.63 -12.55
CA VAL A 159 3.93 -13.86 -11.90
C VAL A 159 2.41 -14.05 -12.04
N PHE A 160 1.64 -12.99 -11.82
CA PHE A 160 0.18 -13.06 -11.76
C PHE A 160 -0.51 -12.64 -13.05
N ASN A 161 0.16 -11.87 -13.92
CA ASN A 161 -0.43 -11.26 -15.12
C ASN A 161 -1.80 -10.62 -14.82
N PRO A 162 -1.88 -9.66 -13.88
CA PRO A 162 -3.13 -9.05 -13.50
C PRO A 162 -3.62 -8.10 -14.61
N GLU A 163 -4.94 -7.96 -14.75
CA GLU A 163 -5.55 -6.96 -15.63
C GLU A 163 -5.33 -5.53 -15.08
N MET A 164 -5.27 -5.39 -13.75
CA MET A 164 -5.07 -4.11 -13.10
C MET A 164 -4.22 -4.23 -11.83
N VAL A 165 -3.31 -3.27 -11.65
CA VAL A 165 -2.62 -3.01 -10.37
C VAL A 165 -3.08 -1.66 -9.85
N ILE A 166 -3.59 -1.63 -8.62
CA ILE A 166 -4.10 -0.42 -7.97
C ILE A 166 -3.13 -0.02 -6.85
N ILE A 167 -2.61 1.18 -6.91
CA ILE A 167 -1.76 1.75 -5.84
C ILE A 167 -2.66 2.53 -4.90
N GLY A 168 -2.74 2.09 -3.65
CA GLY A 168 -3.55 2.69 -2.60
C GLY A 168 -2.78 2.86 -1.30
N GLY A 169 -3.49 3.22 -0.24
CA GLY A 169 -2.91 3.57 1.05
C GLY A 169 -2.48 5.03 1.14
N THR A 170 -1.99 5.44 2.32
CA THR A 170 -1.70 6.85 2.64
C THR A 170 -0.65 7.46 1.70
N VAL A 171 0.41 6.71 1.36
CA VAL A 171 1.47 7.23 0.48
C VAL A 171 0.96 7.48 -0.95
N SER A 172 -0.09 6.78 -1.38
CA SER A 172 -0.69 7.01 -2.70
C SER A 172 -1.32 8.41 -2.86
N MET A 173 -1.55 9.13 -1.75
CA MET A 173 -2.07 10.50 -1.75
C MET A 173 -1.05 11.54 -2.24
N THR A 174 0.21 11.13 -2.47
CA THR A 174 1.21 11.93 -3.20
C THR A 174 1.03 11.87 -4.72
N GLU A 175 0.04 11.13 -5.20
CA GLU A 175 -0.42 11.06 -6.60
C GLU A 175 0.73 10.81 -7.61
N ASP A 176 1.04 11.77 -8.46
CA ASP A 176 2.06 11.59 -9.50
C ASP A 176 3.48 11.40 -8.95
N TYR A 177 3.79 11.93 -7.77
CA TYR A 177 5.12 11.75 -7.17
C TYR A 177 5.45 10.29 -6.89
N ILE A 178 4.47 9.49 -6.45
CA ILE A 178 4.66 8.05 -6.25
C ILE A 178 4.41 7.26 -7.54
N MET A 179 3.45 7.67 -8.38
CA MET A 179 3.02 6.91 -9.55
C MET A 179 4.04 6.89 -10.68
N GLN A 180 4.73 8.01 -10.95
CA GLN A 180 5.69 8.08 -12.05
C GLN A 180 6.91 7.15 -11.83
N PRO A 181 7.58 7.16 -10.68
CA PRO A 181 8.69 6.24 -10.42
C PRO A 181 8.23 4.76 -10.43
N ILE A 182 7.03 4.45 -9.90
CA ILE A 182 6.46 3.10 -9.99
C ILE A 182 6.30 2.67 -11.46
N LYS A 183 5.63 3.47 -12.28
CA LYS A 183 5.40 3.16 -13.71
C LYS A 183 6.71 3.02 -14.49
N THR A 184 7.70 3.86 -14.19
CA THR A 184 9.02 3.81 -14.82
C THR A 184 9.73 2.50 -14.46
N ALA A 185 9.73 2.10 -13.20
CA ALA A 185 10.34 0.85 -12.76
C ALA A 185 9.62 -0.38 -13.32
N ILE A 186 8.28 -0.38 -13.32
CA ILE A 186 7.49 -1.48 -13.93
C ILE A 186 7.89 -1.66 -15.40
N ARG A 187 7.94 -0.60 -16.19
CA ARG A 187 8.34 -0.67 -17.60
C ARG A 187 9.74 -1.22 -17.80
N LYS A 188 10.65 -0.95 -16.86
CA LYS A 188 12.04 -1.40 -16.93
C LYS A 188 12.21 -2.87 -16.56
N TYR A 189 11.42 -3.39 -15.62
CA TYR A 189 11.65 -4.70 -15.00
C TYR A 189 10.59 -5.76 -15.31
N SER A 190 9.43 -5.40 -15.86
CA SER A 190 8.44 -6.36 -16.33
C SER A 190 8.64 -6.76 -17.78
N LEU A 191 8.14 -7.93 -18.16
CA LEU A 191 8.10 -8.36 -19.56
C LEU A 191 7.16 -7.46 -20.36
N ASN A 192 7.63 -6.96 -21.50
CA ASN A 192 6.87 -6.02 -22.33
C ASN A 192 5.49 -6.54 -22.76
N LEU A 193 5.32 -7.84 -22.97
CA LEU A 193 4.05 -8.45 -23.33
C LEU A 193 3.06 -8.34 -22.17
N VAL A 194 3.49 -8.75 -20.97
CA VAL A 194 2.65 -8.76 -19.77
C VAL A 194 2.30 -7.34 -19.31
N ASN A 195 3.28 -6.42 -19.39
CA ASN A 195 3.05 -5.02 -19.00
C ASN A 195 2.02 -4.29 -19.90
N LYS A 196 1.87 -4.69 -21.15
CA LYS A 196 0.86 -4.10 -22.04
C LYS A 196 -0.57 -4.51 -21.68
N ASP A 197 -0.72 -5.66 -21.03
CA ASP A 197 -2.01 -6.22 -20.63
C ASP A 197 -2.47 -5.69 -19.26
N SER A 198 -1.55 -5.10 -18.48
CA SER A 198 -1.83 -4.61 -17.13
C SER A 198 -2.00 -3.08 -17.08
N THR A 199 -3.09 -2.60 -16.52
CA THR A 199 -3.31 -1.19 -16.23
C THR A 199 -2.81 -0.85 -14.83
N ILE A 200 -2.04 0.25 -14.69
CA ILE A 200 -1.57 0.74 -13.39
C ILE A 200 -2.36 1.99 -13.02
N SER A 201 -3.16 1.90 -11.97
CA SER A 201 -4.07 2.95 -11.51
C SER A 201 -3.80 3.34 -10.06
N ILE A 202 -4.23 4.56 -9.70
CA ILE A 202 -4.27 4.98 -8.28
C ILE A 202 -5.66 4.68 -7.71
N SER A 203 -5.72 4.41 -6.41
CA SER A 203 -6.97 4.18 -5.67
C SER A 203 -7.94 5.36 -5.86
N LYS A 204 -9.18 5.06 -6.25
CA LYS A 204 -10.24 6.05 -6.40
C LYS A 204 -10.89 6.38 -5.07
N LEU A 205 -11.01 5.40 -4.19
CA LEU A 205 -11.62 5.57 -2.87
C LEU A 205 -10.65 6.20 -1.86
N LYS A 206 -9.35 6.16 -2.13
CA LYS A 206 -8.29 6.75 -1.28
C LYS A 206 -8.43 6.30 0.19
N ASP A 207 -8.54 7.26 1.12
CA ASP A 207 -8.73 7.05 2.56
C ASP A 207 -10.03 6.30 2.93
N LYS A 208 -11.04 6.34 2.06
CA LYS A 208 -12.33 5.66 2.26
C LYS A 208 -12.33 4.19 1.88
N ALA A 209 -11.30 3.70 1.20
CA ALA A 209 -11.25 2.33 0.68
C ALA A 209 -11.49 1.28 1.76
N GLY A 210 -10.87 1.45 2.94
CA GLY A 210 -11.01 0.54 4.08
C GLY A 210 -12.43 0.48 4.64
N VAL A 211 -13.04 1.65 4.87
CA VAL A 211 -14.41 1.75 5.43
C VAL A 211 -15.43 1.21 4.44
N VAL A 212 -15.36 1.63 3.17
CA VAL A 212 -16.26 1.14 2.11
C VAL A 212 -16.13 -0.36 1.95
N GLY A 213 -14.89 -0.87 1.91
CA GLY A 213 -14.63 -2.30 1.78
C GLY A 213 -15.13 -3.10 2.97
N ALA A 214 -14.93 -2.62 4.20
CA ALA A 214 -15.45 -3.27 5.40
C ALA A 214 -16.98 -3.37 5.38
N CYS A 215 -17.69 -2.30 4.99
CA CYS A 215 -19.13 -2.31 4.81
C CYS A 215 -19.59 -3.32 3.76
N LEU A 216 -18.89 -3.36 2.62
CA LEU A 216 -19.22 -4.29 1.53
C LEU A 216 -18.95 -5.75 1.93
N LEU A 217 -17.84 -6.04 2.61
CA LEU A 217 -17.55 -7.38 3.15
C LEU A 217 -18.59 -7.82 4.18
N ALA A 218 -18.96 -6.93 5.10
CA ALA A 218 -20.01 -7.21 6.08
C ALA A 218 -21.34 -7.53 5.38
N ARG A 219 -21.74 -6.74 4.38
CA ARG A 219 -22.93 -6.96 3.56
C ARG A 219 -22.91 -8.34 2.88
N THR A 220 -21.80 -8.66 2.20
CA THR A 220 -21.63 -9.96 1.50
C THR A 220 -21.78 -11.13 2.45
N ARG A 221 -21.19 -11.06 3.65
CA ARG A 221 -21.28 -12.12 4.66
C ARG A 221 -22.64 -12.21 5.35
N LEU A 222 -23.37 -11.10 5.47
CA LEU A 222 -24.70 -11.08 6.08
C LEU A 222 -25.77 -11.66 5.15
N PHE A 223 -25.66 -11.40 3.86
CA PHE A 223 -26.66 -11.78 2.85
C PHE A 223 -26.25 -12.99 2.02
N GLU A 224 -25.08 -13.61 2.30
CA GLU A 224 -24.52 -14.75 1.54
C GLU A 224 -24.47 -14.50 0.02
N ILE A 225 -24.24 -13.23 -0.37
CA ILE A 225 -24.10 -12.81 -1.78
C ILE A 225 -22.61 -12.96 -2.13
N TYR A 226 -22.29 -13.97 -2.95
CA TYR A 226 -20.92 -14.25 -3.42
C TYR A 226 -20.75 -13.91 -4.89
#